data_dc787f68a0be557ef114531e011046a8
#
_entry.id   dc787f68a0be557ef114531e011046a8
#
_cell.length_a   1.000
_cell.length_b   1.000
_cell.length_c   1.000
_cell.angle_alpha   90.00
_cell.angle_beta   90.00
_cell.angle_gamma   90.00
#
_symmetry.space_group_name_H-M   'P 1'
#
loop_
_entity.id
_entity.type
_entity.pdbx_description
1 polymer ?
#
loop_
_entity_poly.entity_id
_entity_poly.type
_entity_poly.pdbx_seq_one_letter_code
_entity_poly.pdbx_strand_id
1 'polypeptide(L)'
;LIVVDAQLGFMTNELARQAVKDIGALLGRDVFDVVISSVYRNYENSPIIKLMGWDSMLETSEQSLDACVEAHSTHIIYKEGYSAVTEETAELLKRENGGALPECVYVVGLDTCCCVLSTALSLFEMGVRPIVLARYCGDSSGMGQHDAGLLSLNSLIGKNNVCYERITSKEQLEAAELRAKSLLNDETQPVSTETRVVNELIRRGWHITFAESCTGGLAAGRLVNVPDASRVFDGSFVTYSNDKKIEYLNVAPETIERYGVVSEAVALEMAEGAAEKNGAQVAVGISGIAGPGGATKDKPVGMVCFGFMGGETRRSYTMQFGAVGRGNVREKSVDFVFEKLLSLLG
;
A
#
# COMPACT_ATOMS: atom_id res chain seq x y z
N LEU A 1 18.27 -13.49 3.18
CA LEU A 1 17.91 -12.06 3.16
C LEU A 1 19.09 -11.23 2.65
N ILE A 2 18.82 -10.24 1.80
CA ILE A 2 19.76 -9.15 1.48
C ILE A 2 19.25 -7.87 2.16
N VAL A 3 20.09 -7.27 3.01
CA VAL A 3 19.87 -5.95 3.60
C VAL A 3 20.70 -4.94 2.80
N VAL A 4 20.02 -4.06 2.08
CA VAL A 4 20.65 -3.10 1.18
C VAL A 4 20.95 -1.81 1.94
N ASP A 5 22.22 -1.48 2.07
CA ASP A 5 22.74 -0.16 2.49
C ASP A 5 22.08 0.46 3.73
N ALA A 6 21.83 -0.35 4.78
CA ALA A 6 21.34 0.14 6.06
C ALA A 6 22.45 0.91 6.83
N GLN A 7 23.00 1.95 6.19
CA GLN A 7 24.16 2.73 6.61
C GLN A 7 23.74 4.07 7.22
N LEU A 8 24.54 4.57 8.15
CA LEU A 8 24.26 5.81 8.89
C LEU A 8 24.11 7.02 7.97
N GLY A 9 24.89 7.10 6.89
CA GLY A 9 24.84 8.20 5.92
C GLY A 9 23.53 8.28 5.12
N PHE A 10 22.79 7.17 4.96
CA PHE A 10 21.47 7.15 4.32
C PHE A 10 20.31 7.42 5.29
N MET A 11 20.56 7.44 6.61
CA MET A 11 19.51 7.67 7.63
C MET A 11 19.20 9.16 7.82
N THR A 12 19.03 9.90 6.73
CA THR A 12 18.90 11.37 6.71
C THR A 12 17.54 11.87 7.19
N ASN A 13 16.49 11.06 7.13
CA ASN A 13 15.13 11.41 7.50
C ASN A 13 14.46 10.34 8.38
N GLU A 14 13.26 10.62 8.89
CA GLU A 14 12.54 9.70 9.78
C GLU A 14 12.13 8.41 9.11
N LEU A 15 11.77 8.44 7.81
CA LEU A 15 11.40 7.25 7.05
C LEU A 15 12.56 6.26 6.97
N ALA A 16 13.76 6.74 6.59
CA ALA A 16 14.96 5.91 6.51
C ALA A 16 15.36 5.35 7.88
N ARG A 17 15.32 6.19 8.93
CA ARG A 17 15.61 5.75 10.32
C ARG A 17 14.61 4.69 10.79
N GLN A 18 13.31 4.88 10.50
CA GLN A 18 12.29 3.92 10.91
C GLN A 18 12.44 2.59 10.16
N ALA A 19 12.76 2.63 8.87
CA ALA A 19 13.02 1.42 8.08
C ALA A 19 14.18 0.61 8.66
N VAL A 20 15.32 1.24 8.97
CA VAL A 20 16.47 0.56 9.58
C VAL A 20 16.14 0.00 10.97
N LYS A 21 15.40 0.74 11.79
CA LYS A 21 14.90 0.24 13.08
C LYS A 21 13.99 -0.98 12.93
N ASP A 22 13.07 -0.96 11.94
CA ASP A 22 12.19 -2.09 11.67
C ASP A 22 12.98 -3.29 11.11
N ILE A 23 14.04 -3.07 10.31
CA ILE A 23 15.00 -4.11 9.89
C ILE A 23 15.67 -4.73 11.12
N GLY A 24 16.23 -3.95 12.01
CA GLY A 24 16.84 -4.45 13.25
C GLY A 24 15.86 -5.32 14.07
N ALA A 25 14.62 -4.85 14.21
CA ALA A 25 13.56 -5.61 14.89
C ALA A 25 13.15 -6.91 14.13
N LEU A 26 13.26 -6.93 12.82
CA LEU A 26 13.03 -8.13 12.00
C LEU A 26 14.17 -9.15 12.19
N LEU A 27 15.41 -8.70 12.12
CA LEU A 27 16.60 -9.53 12.29
C LEU A 27 16.66 -10.19 13.69
N GLY A 28 16.30 -9.45 14.74
CA GLY A 28 16.22 -9.96 16.09
C GLY A 28 15.17 -11.06 16.34
N ARG A 29 14.38 -11.44 15.30
CA ARG A 29 13.41 -12.55 15.35
C ARG A 29 13.99 -13.89 14.90
N ASP A 30 15.20 -13.89 14.37
CA ASP A 30 15.93 -15.09 13.95
C ASP A 30 15.17 -15.91 12.89
N VAL A 31 14.51 -15.22 11.96
CA VAL A 31 13.68 -15.85 10.92
C VAL A 31 14.44 -16.12 9.61
N PHE A 32 15.69 -15.63 9.50
CA PHE A 32 16.56 -15.83 8.34
C PHE A 32 17.82 -16.56 8.74
N ASP A 33 18.15 -17.62 8.03
CA ASP A 33 19.36 -18.41 8.29
C ASP A 33 20.62 -17.72 7.74
N VAL A 34 20.47 -16.93 6.67
CA VAL A 34 21.56 -16.17 6.03
C VAL A 34 21.13 -14.72 5.84
N VAL A 35 21.93 -13.78 6.34
CA VAL A 35 21.74 -12.34 6.20
C VAL A 35 22.98 -11.72 5.55
N ILE A 36 22.82 -11.22 4.34
CA ILE A 36 23.87 -10.54 3.58
C ILE A 36 23.59 -9.05 3.63
N SER A 37 24.45 -8.25 4.23
CA SER A 37 24.30 -6.80 4.27
C SER A 37 25.27 -6.12 3.29
N SER A 38 24.74 -5.25 2.44
CA SER A 38 25.58 -4.47 1.55
C SER A 38 25.99 -3.14 2.19
N VAL A 39 27.21 -2.73 1.85
CA VAL A 39 27.79 -1.44 2.19
C VAL A 39 28.18 -0.73 0.90
N TYR A 40 27.45 0.34 0.58
CA TYR A 40 27.82 1.21 -0.50
C TYR A 40 29.03 2.06 -0.10
N ARG A 41 30.02 2.11 -0.97
CA ARG A 41 31.23 2.95 -0.82
C ARG A 41 31.33 3.92 -1.99
N ASN A 42 31.24 5.20 -1.68
CA ASN A 42 31.60 6.22 -2.66
C ASN A 42 33.10 6.50 -2.59
N TYR A 43 33.66 7.02 -3.66
CA TYR A 43 35.07 7.38 -3.75
C TYR A 43 35.29 8.62 -4.64
N GLU A 44 36.35 9.33 -4.41
CA GLU A 44 36.71 10.49 -5.22
C GLU A 44 36.71 10.15 -6.73
N ASN A 45 36.07 11.00 -7.51
CA ASN A 45 35.91 10.80 -8.93
C ASN A 45 35.06 9.62 -9.40
N SER A 46 34.20 9.06 -8.51
CA SER A 46 33.21 8.05 -8.87
C SER A 46 32.26 8.55 -9.98
N PRO A 47 31.65 7.66 -10.74
CA PRO A 47 30.61 8.06 -11.72
C PRO A 47 29.49 8.88 -11.11
N ILE A 48 29.09 8.59 -9.87
CA ILE A 48 28.02 9.31 -9.17
C ILE A 48 28.43 10.75 -8.90
N ILE A 49 29.65 11.00 -8.44
CA ILE A 49 30.16 12.37 -8.27
C ILE A 49 30.28 13.08 -9.62
N LYS A 50 30.89 12.43 -10.61
CA LYS A 50 31.15 13.05 -11.92
C LYS A 50 29.88 13.39 -12.71
N LEU A 51 28.86 12.53 -12.65
CA LEU A 51 27.69 12.64 -13.50
C LEU A 51 26.49 13.27 -12.79
N MET A 52 26.40 13.13 -11.45
CA MET A 52 25.28 13.61 -10.66
C MET A 52 25.66 14.70 -9.66
N GLY A 53 26.94 14.89 -9.36
CA GLY A 53 27.43 15.85 -8.36
C GLY A 53 27.12 15.42 -6.91
N TRP A 54 26.77 14.14 -6.68
CA TRP A 54 26.46 13.65 -5.32
C TRP A 54 27.75 13.16 -4.65
N ASP A 55 28.17 13.88 -3.62
CA ASP A 55 29.45 13.74 -2.93
C ASP A 55 29.35 13.18 -1.49
N SER A 56 28.21 12.66 -1.11
CA SER A 56 28.02 11.99 0.19
C SER A 56 28.59 10.57 0.21
N MET A 57 28.63 9.94 1.36
CA MET A 57 29.16 8.58 1.57
C MET A 57 30.64 8.42 1.27
N LEU A 58 31.41 9.49 1.45
CA LEU A 58 32.89 9.47 1.36
C LEU A 58 33.53 9.14 2.70
N GLU A 59 32.92 9.56 3.79
CA GLU A 59 33.45 9.37 5.14
C GLU A 59 33.14 7.97 5.70
N THR A 60 34.09 7.37 6.40
CA THR A 60 33.91 6.03 7.01
C THR A 60 32.71 5.98 7.96
N SER A 61 32.44 7.08 8.69
CA SER A 61 31.28 7.18 9.59
C SER A 61 29.94 7.08 8.85
N GLU A 62 29.84 7.68 7.65
CA GLU A 62 28.65 7.60 6.80
C GLU A 62 28.45 6.19 6.23
N GLN A 63 29.56 5.51 5.91
CA GLN A 63 29.58 4.17 5.35
C GLN A 63 29.30 3.07 6.37
N SER A 64 29.35 3.34 7.67
CA SER A 64 29.09 2.37 8.72
C SER A 64 27.64 1.86 8.66
N LEU A 65 27.46 0.55 8.77
CA LEU A 65 26.15 -0.06 8.97
C LEU A 65 25.56 0.36 10.33
N ASP A 66 24.25 0.32 10.44
CA ASP A 66 23.59 0.34 11.73
C ASP A 66 24.08 -0.83 12.59
N ALA A 67 24.39 -0.56 13.85
CA ALA A 67 25.01 -1.55 14.75
C ALA A 67 24.15 -2.82 14.95
N CYS A 68 22.83 -2.68 14.95
CA CYS A 68 21.94 -3.83 15.08
C CYS A 68 21.95 -4.67 13.80
N VAL A 69 21.98 -4.04 12.62
CA VAL A 69 22.07 -4.72 11.33
C VAL A 69 23.41 -5.43 11.21
N GLU A 70 24.52 -4.75 11.53
CA GLU A 70 25.86 -5.31 11.51
C GLU A 70 25.98 -6.57 12.39
N ALA A 71 25.45 -6.50 13.60
CA ALA A 71 25.51 -7.59 14.59
C ALA A 71 24.76 -8.87 14.13
N HIS A 72 23.75 -8.74 13.26
CA HIS A 72 22.98 -9.86 12.75
C HIS A 72 23.38 -10.29 11.32
N SER A 73 24.34 -9.61 10.71
CA SER A 73 24.82 -9.93 9.37
C SER A 73 25.71 -11.17 9.41
N THR A 74 25.37 -12.21 8.61
CA THR A 74 26.23 -13.37 8.43
C THR A 74 27.36 -13.06 7.44
N HIS A 75 27.09 -12.16 6.50
CA HIS A 75 28.06 -11.67 5.51
C HIS A 75 27.88 -10.16 5.28
N ILE A 76 28.98 -9.46 5.10
CA ILE A 76 29.01 -8.06 4.69
C ILE A 76 29.72 -7.99 3.34
N ILE A 77 29.07 -7.39 2.36
CA ILE A 77 29.60 -7.19 1.01
C ILE A 77 29.76 -5.69 0.74
N TYR A 78 30.71 -5.34 -0.11
CA TYR A 78 30.97 -3.95 -0.49
C TYR A 78 30.64 -3.71 -1.96
N LYS A 79 30.02 -2.58 -2.24
CA LYS A 79 29.64 -2.19 -3.60
C LYS A 79 29.92 -0.70 -3.86
N GLU A 80 30.10 -0.36 -5.12
CA GLU A 80 30.33 1.00 -5.61
C GLU A 80 29.22 1.46 -6.58
N GLY A 81 28.29 0.59 -6.89
CA GLY A 81 27.11 0.84 -7.72
C GLY A 81 25.81 0.68 -6.96
N TYR A 82 24.68 0.83 -7.66
CA TYR A 82 23.35 0.73 -7.05
C TYR A 82 23.01 -0.68 -6.57
N SER A 83 23.26 -1.71 -7.40
CA SER A 83 22.90 -3.08 -7.08
C SER A 83 23.84 -3.69 -6.04
N ALA A 84 23.26 -4.40 -5.05
CA ALA A 84 24.02 -5.27 -4.14
C ALA A 84 24.35 -6.65 -4.76
N VAL A 85 23.85 -6.94 -5.96
CA VAL A 85 24.14 -8.18 -6.68
C VAL A 85 25.36 -7.96 -7.59
N THR A 86 26.51 -8.37 -7.07
CA THR A 86 27.80 -8.42 -7.78
C THR A 86 28.15 -9.88 -8.09
N GLU A 87 29.26 -10.12 -8.80
CA GLU A 87 29.79 -11.49 -8.98
C GLU A 87 30.06 -12.16 -7.63
N GLU A 88 30.63 -11.42 -6.67
CA GLU A 88 30.87 -11.90 -5.30
C GLU A 88 29.58 -12.32 -4.62
N THR A 89 28.54 -11.50 -4.71
CA THR A 89 27.21 -11.79 -4.14
C THR A 89 26.59 -13.03 -4.77
N ALA A 90 26.71 -13.16 -6.10
CA ALA A 90 26.17 -14.33 -6.80
C ALA A 90 26.87 -15.63 -6.38
N GLU A 91 28.18 -15.61 -6.25
CA GLU A 91 28.95 -16.78 -5.74
C GLU A 91 28.64 -17.05 -4.27
N LEU A 92 28.44 -16.01 -3.45
CA LEU A 92 28.01 -16.16 -2.06
C LEU A 92 26.64 -16.82 -1.97
N LEU A 93 25.65 -16.36 -2.76
CA LEU A 93 24.31 -16.95 -2.80
C LEU A 93 24.35 -18.42 -3.20
N LYS A 94 25.19 -18.81 -4.18
CA LYS A 94 25.39 -20.22 -4.56
C LYS A 94 25.98 -21.02 -3.41
N ARG A 95 27.03 -20.52 -2.75
CA ARG A 95 27.72 -21.19 -1.67
C ARG A 95 26.78 -21.48 -0.50
N GLU A 96 25.99 -20.49 -0.09
CA GLU A 96 25.03 -20.60 1.01
C GLU A 96 23.82 -21.47 0.65
N ASN A 97 23.58 -21.72 -0.64
CA ASN A 97 22.46 -22.53 -1.14
C ASN A 97 22.92 -23.86 -1.77
N GLY A 98 24.02 -24.44 -1.29
CA GLY A 98 24.44 -25.78 -1.69
C GLY A 98 24.99 -25.89 -3.13
N GLY A 99 25.50 -24.81 -3.69
CA GLY A 99 26.16 -24.75 -5.01
C GLY A 99 25.27 -24.23 -6.16
N ALA A 100 23.98 -23.99 -5.92
CA ALA A 100 23.06 -23.42 -6.91
C ALA A 100 22.50 -22.09 -6.42
N LEU A 101 22.07 -21.23 -7.33
CA LEU A 101 21.34 -20.02 -6.95
C LEU A 101 20.04 -20.38 -6.22
N PRO A 102 19.65 -19.65 -5.16
CA PRO A 102 18.38 -19.87 -4.47
C PRO A 102 17.20 -19.53 -5.39
N GLU A 103 16.06 -20.15 -5.17
CA GLU A 103 14.84 -19.84 -5.90
C GLU A 103 14.31 -18.45 -5.57
N CYS A 104 14.39 -18.05 -4.29
CA CYS A 104 13.92 -16.77 -3.78
C CYS A 104 14.98 -16.09 -2.91
N VAL A 105 15.01 -14.75 -2.95
CA VAL A 105 15.81 -13.91 -2.07
C VAL A 105 14.95 -12.76 -1.56
N TYR A 106 14.87 -12.61 -0.24
CA TYR A 106 14.20 -11.46 0.38
C TYR A 106 15.10 -10.23 0.33
N VAL A 107 14.51 -9.06 0.08
CA VAL A 107 15.23 -7.79 -0.06
C VAL A 107 14.59 -6.72 0.83
N VAL A 108 15.41 -6.04 1.63
CA VAL A 108 15.04 -4.90 2.48
C VAL A 108 16.14 -3.83 2.39
N GLY A 109 15.89 -2.63 2.87
CA GLY A 109 16.96 -1.61 3.01
C GLY A 109 16.67 -0.25 2.42
N LEU A 110 17.72 0.47 2.06
CA LEU A 110 17.77 1.85 1.55
C LEU A 110 18.54 1.90 0.21
N ASP A 111 18.29 2.79 -0.75
CA ASP A 111 17.05 3.56 -0.93
C ASP A 111 16.10 2.77 -1.83
N THR A 112 14.81 2.87 -1.55
CA THR A 112 13.81 2.06 -2.24
C THR A 112 13.81 2.30 -3.76
N CYS A 113 13.91 3.57 -4.19
CA CYS A 113 13.88 3.95 -5.60
C CYS A 113 15.21 3.71 -6.35
N CYS A 114 16.29 3.39 -5.65
CA CYS A 114 17.63 3.24 -6.21
C CYS A 114 18.23 1.87 -5.92
N CYS A 115 18.87 1.71 -4.75
CA CYS A 115 19.64 0.51 -4.43
C CYS A 115 18.78 -0.73 -4.22
N VAL A 116 17.65 -0.61 -3.56
CA VAL A 116 16.69 -1.72 -3.37
C VAL A 116 16.11 -2.14 -4.72
N LEU A 117 15.63 -1.18 -5.52
CA LEU A 117 15.09 -1.42 -6.87
C LEU A 117 16.11 -2.12 -7.76
N SER A 118 17.36 -1.59 -7.82
CA SER A 118 18.42 -2.15 -8.66
C SER A 118 18.83 -3.56 -8.22
N THR A 119 18.87 -3.80 -6.90
CA THR A 119 19.17 -5.13 -6.34
C THR A 119 18.09 -6.14 -6.70
N ALA A 120 16.82 -5.76 -6.55
CA ALA A 120 15.68 -6.62 -6.90
C ALA A 120 15.65 -6.94 -8.40
N LEU A 121 15.92 -5.96 -9.27
CA LEU A 121 16.01 -6.16 -10.72
C LEU A 121 17.17 -7.10 -11.08
N SER A 122 18.35 -6.92 -10.50
CA SER A 122 19.50 -7.78 -10.78
C SER A 122 19.23 -9.24 -10.38
N LEU A 123 18.58 -9.48 -9.25
CA LEU A 123 18.15 -10.82 -8.86
C LEU A 123 17.16 -11.40 -9.87
N PHE A 124 16.15 -10.61 -10.27
CA PHE A 124 15.15 -11.02 -11.24
C PHE A 124 15.76 -11.39 -12.59
N GLU A 125 16.68 -10.59 -13.11
CA GLU A 125 17.41 -10.84 -14.37
C GLU A 125 18.30 -12.07 -14.30
N MET A 126 18.79 -12.43 -13.10
CA MET A 126 19.54 -13.67 -12.86
C MET A 126 18.66 -14.92 -12.75
N GLY A 127 17.33 -14.78 -12.84
CA GLY A 127 16.37 -15.87 -12.63
C GLY A 127 16.13 -16.22 -11.16
N VAL A 128 16.55 -15.37 -10.22
CA VAL A 128 16.27 -15.47 -8.79
C VAL A 128 15.09 -14.58 -8.46
N ARG A 129 14.06 -15.13 -7.84
CA ARG A 129 12.86 -14.36 -7.46
C ARG A 129 13.15 -13.42 -6.30
N PRO A 130 13.14 -12.08 -6.50
CA PRO A 130 13.24 -11.16 -5.39
C PRO A 130 11.89 -11.05 -4.68
N ILE A 131 11.88 -11.05 -3.34
CA ILE A 131 10.71 -10.75 -2.53
C ILE A 131 11.05 -9.51 -1.70
N VAL A 132 10.57 -8.34 -2.16
CA VAL A 132 10.82 -7.06 -1.48
C VAL A 132 9.85 -6.91 -0.33
N LEU A 133 10.37 -6.81 0.90
CA LEU A 133 9.58 -6.56 2.09
C LEU A 133 9.41 -5.04 2.27
N ALA A 134 8.41 -4.46 1.62
CA ALA A 134 8.21 -3.02 1.47
C ALA A 134 8.21 -2.24 2.81
N ARG A 135 7.64 -2.85 3.87
CA ARG A 135 7.61 -2.25 5.21
C ARG A 135 9.00 -2.03 5.82
N TYR A 136 9.98 -2.77 5.34
CA TYR A 136 11.37 -2.73 5.79
C TYR A 136 12.28 -2.05 4.76
N CYS A 137 11.68 -1.23 3.90
CA CYS A 137 12.38 -0.37 2.96
C CYS A 137 12.10 1.10 3.28
N GLY A 138 13.07 1.95 3.01
CA GLY A 138 12.96 3.39 3.19
C GLY A 138 13.71 4.13 2.09
N ASP A 139 13.66 5.45 2.11
CA ASP A 139 14.35 6.27 1.14
C ASP A 139 14.91 7.52 1.79
N SER A 140 16.20 7.79 1.60
CA SER A 140 16.90 8.96 2.15
C SER A 140 16.41 10.28 1.55
N SER A 141 15.74 10.22 0.40
CA SER A 141 15.10 11.37 -0.25
C SER A 141 13.62 11.57 0.16
N GLY A 142 13.06 10.66 0.98
CA GLY A 142 11.74 10.77 1.58
C GLY A 142 10.65 9.94 0.92
N MET A 143 9.40 10.14 1.41
CA MET A 143 8.24 9.31 1.06
C MET A 143 7.92 9.29 -0.44
N GLY A 144 8.03 10.43 -1.13
CA GLY A 144 7.72 10.50 -2.57
C GLY A 144 8.62 9.59 -3.42
N GLN A 145 9.91 9.50 -3.10
CA GLN A 145 10.84 8.62 -3.78
C GLN A 145 10.64 7.16 -3.36
N HIS A 146 10.33 6.91 -2.09
CA HIS A 146 9.95 5.60 -1.60
C HIS A 146 8.74 5.03 -2.36
N ASP A 147 7.65 5.80 -2.45
CA ASP A 147 6.43 5.40 -3.16
C ASP A 147 6.68 5.17 -4.65
N ALA A 148 7.47 6.04 -5.31
CA ALA A 148 7.88 5.86 -6.70
C ALA A 148 8.69 4.57 -6.91
N GLY A 149 9.59 4.26 -5.98
CA GLY A 149 10.36 3.01 -5.97
C GLY A 149 9.46 1.78 -5.85
N LEU A 150 8.49 1.79 -4.95
CA LEU A 150 7.52 0.70 -4.79
C LEU A 150 6.63 0.51 -6.03
N LEU A 151 6.18 1.60 -6.66
CA LEU A 151 5.43 1.55 -7.93
C LEU A 151 6.27 0.92 -9.04
N SER A 152 7.55 1.29 -9.14
CA SER A 152 8.49 0.73 -10.12
C SER A 152 8.73 -0.76 -9.87
N LEU A 153 8.95 -1.17 -8.62
CA LEU A 153 9.08 -2.58 -8.23
C LEU A 153 7.85 -3.38 -8.63
N ASN A 154 6.64 -2.93 -8.26
CA ASN A 154 5.39 -3.59 -8.64
C ASN A 154 5.26 -3.80 -10.16
N SER A 155 5.71 -2.82 -10.95
CA SER A 155 5.65 -2.88 -12.41
C SER A 155 6.71 -3.80 -13.02
N LEU A 156 7.94 -3.78 -12.51
CA LEU A 156 9.10 -4.41 -13.15
C LEU A 156 9.32 -5.85 -12.70
N ILE A 157 9.08 -6.16 -11.43
CA ILE A 157 9.23 -7.53 -10.90
C ILE A 157 7.88 -8.20 -10.58
N GLY A 158 6.77 -7.50 -10.73
CA GLY A 158 5.42 -7.97 -10.42
C GLY A 158 5.00 -7.73 -8.98
N LYS A 159 3.76 -7.28 -8.79
CA LYS A 159 3.20 -6.87 -7.49
C LYS A 159 3.21 -7.98 -6.41
N ASN A 160 3.17 -9.26 -6.79
CA ASN A 160 3.21 -10.37 -5.84
C ASN A 160 4.61 -10.59 -5.23
N ASN A 161 5.65 -10.02 -5.85
CA ASN A 161 7.01 -10.01 -5.34
C ASN A 161 7.29 -8.82 -4.39
N VAL A 162 6.28 -7.97 -4.12
CA VAL A 162 6.36 -6.87 -3.14
C VAL A 162 5.39 -7.15 -1.99
N CYS A 163 5.93 -7.41 -0.82
CA CYS A 163 5.18 -7.76 0.39
C CYS A 163 5.05 -6.52 1.29
N TYR A 164 3.82 -6.07 1.54
CA TYR A 164 3.52 -4.92 2.39
C TYR A 164 3.21 -5.31 3.85
N GLU A 165 3.15 -6.61 4.13
CA GLU A 165 2.80 -7.12 5.45
C GLU A 165 3.97 -7.02 6.43
N ARG A 166 3.63 -6.97 7.72
CA ARG A 166 4.62 -7.07 8.78
C ARG A 166 4.99 -8.52 8.98
N ILE A 167 6.28 -8.83 8.89
CA ILE A 167 6.81 -10.17 9.12
C ILE A 167 7.17 -10.32 10.61
N THR A 168 6.58 -11.30 11.25
CA THR A 168 6.82 -11.61 12.66
C THR A 168 7.18 -13.07 12.91
N SER A 169 7.08 -13.93 11.88
CA SER A 169 7.39 -15.37 11.96
C SER A 169 7.84 -15.94 10.63
N LYS A 170 8.41 -17.15 10.64
CA LYS A 170 8.79 -17.90 9.42
C LYS A 170 7.57 -18.24 8.55
N GLU A 171 6.43 -18.55 9.14
CA GLU A 171 5.19 -18.88 8.41
C GLU A 171 4.71 -17.69 7.55
N GLN A 172 4.93 -16.46 8.00
CA GLN A 172 4.58 -15.27 7.21
C GLN A 172 5.55 -15.06 6.04
N LEU A 173 6.84 -15.40 6.20
CA LEU A 173 7.79 -15.41 5.09
C LEU A 173 7.40 -16.47 4.06
N GLU A 174 7.07 -17.68 4.48
CA GLU A 174 6.60 -18.76 3.61
C GLU A 174 5.32 -18.37 2.86
N ALA A 175 4.38 -17.70 3.53
CA ALA A 175 3.18 -17.18 2.90
C ALA A 175 3.49 -16.10 1.83
N ALA A 176 4.45 -15.20 2.09
CA ALA A 176 4.90 -14.22 1.12
C ALA A 176 5.58 -14.88 -0.09
N GLU A 177 6.39 -15.91 0.15
CA GLU A 177 7.04 -16.70 -0.89
C GLU A 177 6.04 -17.49 -1.73
N LEU A 178 5.07 -18.15 -1.09
CA LEU A 178 4.00 -18.85 -1.79
C LEU A 178 3.20 -17.91 -2.69
N ARG A 179 2.88 -16.71 -2.21
CA ARG A 179 2.22 -15.66 -3.01
C ARG A 179 3.09 -15.24 -4.19
N ALA A 180 4.38 -15.01 -3.97
CA ALA A 180 5.31 -14.66 -5.03
C ALA A 180 5.42 -15.75 -6.11
N LYS A 181 5.37 -17.03 -5.72
CA LYS A 181 5.43 -18.19 -6.62
C LYS A 181 4.12 -18.45 -7.38
N SER A 182 2.99 -17.99 -6.89
CA SER A 182 1.66 -18.25 -7.49
C SER A 182 1.41 -17.55 -8.83
N LEU A 183 2.34 -16.73 -9.31
CA LEU A 183 2.23 -15.94 -10.55
C LEU A 183 2.17 -16.74 -11.85
N LEU A 184 2.50 -18.02 -11.86
CA LEU A 184 2.42 -18.84 -13.07
C LEU A 184 1.02 -19.43 -13.30
N ASN A 185 0.08 -19.24 -12.35
CA ASN A 185 -1.29 -19.76 -12.43
C ASN A 185 -2.29 -18.73 -11.90
N ASP A 186 -2.28 -17.51 -12.47
CA ASP A 186 -3.09 -16.37 -11.98
C ASP A 186 -4.60 -16.50 -12.28
N GLU A 187 -5.10 -17.69 -12.56
CA GLU A 187 -6.53 -17.99 -12.56
C GLU A 187 -7.09 -18.28 -11.14
N THR A 188 -6.25 -18.37 -10.10
CA THR A 188 -6.65 -18.78 -8.74
C THR A 188 -6.47 -17.73 -7.65
N GLN A 189 -5.95 -16.53 -7.94
CA GLN A 189 -5.99 -15.43 -6.96
C GLN A 189 -7.45 -15.04 -6.72
N PRO A 190 -7.91 -14.93 -5.48
CA PRO A 190 -9.23 -14.38 -5.24
C PRO A 190 -9.25 -12.96 -5.82
N VAL A 191 -10.00 -12.83 -6.92
CA VAL A 191 -10.21 -11.53 -7.59
C VAL A 191 -10.62 -10.52 -6.53
N SER A 192 -9.94 -9.38 -6.44
CA SER A 192 -10.23 -8.40 -5.38
C SER A 192 -11.72 -8.04 -5.36
N THR A 193 -12.21 -7.66 -4.21
CA THR A 193 -13.62 -7.30 -4.02
C THR A 193 -14.03 -6.21 -5.01
N GLU A 194 -13.16 -5.21 -5.23
CA GLU A 194 -13.35 -4.13 -6.19
C GLU A 194 -13.42 -4.64 -7.64
N THR A 195 -12.51 -5.52 -8.01
CA THR A 195 -12.50 -6.13 -9.37
C THR A 195 -13.77 -6.95 -9.60
N ARG A 196 -14.24 -7.70 -8.60
CA ARG A 196 -15.50 -8.45 -8.69
C ARG A 196 -16.70 -7.50 -8.86
N VAL A 197 -16.72 -6.38 -8.15
CA VAL A 197 -17.76 -5.34 -8.29
C VAL A 197 -17.73 -4.76 -9.69
N VAL A 198 -16.56 -4.35 -10.22
CA VAL A 198 -16.43 -3.79 -11.58
C VAL A 198 -16.88 -4.79 -12.63
N ASN A 199 -16.43 -6.05 -12.56
CA ASN A 199 -16.82 -7.09 -13.50
C ASN A 199 -18.32 -7.34 -13.49
N GLU A 200 -18.96 -7.38 -12.32
CA GLU A 200 -20.39 -7.57 -12.20
C GLU A 200 -21.20 -6.39 -12.75
N LEU A 201 -20.72 -5.16 -12.54
CA LEU A 201 -21.31 -3.96 -13.14
C LEU A 201 -21.19 -3.97 -14.66
N ILE A 202 -20.01 -4.32 -15.20
CA ILE A 202 -19.82 -4.48 -16.65
C ILE A 202 -20.79 -5.53 -17.23
N ARG A 203 -20.90 -6.70 -16.57
CA ARG A 203 -21.80 -7.77 -16.99
C ARG A 203 -23.26 -7.34 -17.06
N ARG A 204 -23.69 -6.45 -16.14
CA ARG A 204 -25.05 -5.90 -16.10
C ARG A 204 -25.27 -4.70 -17.01
N GLY A 205 -24.21 -4.09 -17.53
CA GLY A 205 -24.27 -2.78 -18.18
C GLY A 205 -24.72 -1.67 -17.23
N TRP A 206 -24.36 -1.75 -15.97
CA TRP A 206 -24.73 -0.80 -14.92
C TRP A 206 -23.57 0.11 -14.59
N HIS A 207 -23.90 1.38 -14.28
CA HIS A 207 -22.95 2.37 -13.80
C HIS A 207 -23.10 2.56 -12.29
N ILE A 208 -21.98 2.91 -11.64
CA ILE A 208 -21.90 3.18 -10.20
C ILE A 208 -21.44 4.61 -9.94
N THR A 209 -21.92 5.20 -8.85
CA THR A 209 -21.45 6.49 -8.33
C THR A 209 -21.33 6.47 -6.82
N PHE A 210 -20.54 7.40 -6.27
CA PHE A 210 -20.39 7.57 -4.82
C PHE A 210 -20.72 8.98 -4.40
N ALA A 211 -21.33 9.13 -3.23
CA ALA A 211 -21.49 10.38 -2.51
C ALA A 211 -20.72 10.30 -1.19
N GLU A 212 -19.55 10.90 -1.15
CA GLU A 212 -18.59 10.72 -0.05
C GLU A 212 -18.50 11.96 0.84
N SER A 213 -18.52 11.75 2.16
CA SER A 213 -18.21 12.78 3.14
C SER A 213 -16.91 12.44 3.87
N CYS A 214 -16.93 11.64 4.93
CA CYS A 214 -15.74 11.35 5.74
C CYS A 214 -14.64 10.58 4.99
N THR A 215 -14.97 9.82 3.96
CA THR A 215 -14.03 9.08 3.11
C THR A 215 -13.34 9.97 2.08
N GLY A 216 -13.96 11.10 1.68
CA GLY A 216 -13.31 12.17 0.92
C GLY A 216 -12.74 11.76 -0.44
N GLY A 217 -13.45 10.93 -1.21
CA GLY A 217 -13.04 10.44 -2.52
C GLY A 217 -12.30 9.09 -2.49
N LEU A 218 -12.12 8.48 -1.32
CA LEU A 218 -11.35 7.23 -1.19
C LEU A 218 -12.06 6.02 -1.81
N ALA A 219 -13.40 5.96 -1.75
CA ALA A 219 -14.17 4.87 -2.38
C ALA A 219 -14.08 4.97 -3.91
N ALA A 220 -14.26 6.15 -4.47
CA ALA A 220 -14.07 6.40 -5.89
C ALA A 220 -12.62 6.13 -6.31
N GLY A 221 -11.64 6.62 -5.55
CA GLY A 221 -10.21 6.38 -5.78
C GLY A 221 -9.85 4.89 -5.80
N ARG A 222 -10.43 4.10 -4.91
CA ARG A 222 -10.19 2.65 -4.87
C ARG A 222 -10.84 1.94 -6.08
N LEU A 223 -12.02 2.36 -6.52
CA LEU A 223 -12.66 1.79 -7.71
C LEU A 223 -11.82 2.02 -8.97
N VAL A 224 -11.28 3.23 -9.17
CA VAL A 224 -10.52 3.57 -10.39
C VAL A 224 -9.14 2.92 -10.47
N ASN A 225 -8.67 2.27 -9.41
CA ASN A 225 -7.49 1.40 -9.45
C ASN A 225 -7.75 0.07 -10.20
N VAL A 226 -9.02 -0.27 -10.45
CA VAL A 226 -9.38 -1.48 -11.20
C VAL A 226 -9.32 -1.18 -12.71
N PRO A 227 -8.60 -1.98 -13.52
CA PRO A 227 -8.68 -1.88 -14.97
C PRO A 227 -10.13 -1.94 -15.47
N ASP A 228 -10.43 -1.21 -16.53
CA ASP A 228 -11.79 -1.11 -17.11
C ASP A 228 -12.85 -0.40 -16.22
N ALA A 229 -12.49 0.17 -15.07
CA ALA A 229 -13.43 0.91 -14.24
C ALA A 229 -14.14 2.05 -14.99
N SER A 230 -13.50 2.65 -16.01
CA SER A 230 -14.10 3.69 -16.86
C SER A 230 -15.34 3.23 -17.66
N ARG A 231 -15.59 1.93 -17.76
CA ARG A 231 -16.78 1.37 -18.43
C ARG A 231 -18.02 1.41 -17.53
N VAL A 232 -17.84 1.63 -16.24
CA VAL A 232 -18.91 1.56 -15.21
C VAL A 232 -18.94 2.78 -14.28
N PHE A 233 -18.01 3.71 -14.44
CA PHE A 233 -17.85 4.83 -13.53
C PHE A 233 -17.60 6.14 -14.28
N ASP A 234 -18.57 7.06 -14.22
CA ASP A 234 -18.50 8.35 -14.88
C ASP A 234 -18.06 9.48 -13.94
N GLY A 235 -18.34 9.35 -12.64
CA GLY A 235 -17.99 10.33 -11.66
C GLY A 235 -18.55 10.06 -10.27
N SER A 236 -18.14 10.87 -9.30
CA SER A 236 -18.62 10.84 -7.91
C SER A 236 -18.66 12.23 -7.30
N PHE A 237 -19.27 12.32 -6.12
CA PHE A 237 -19.41 13.57 -5.38
C PHE A 237 -18.70 13.50 -4.03
N VAL A 238 -17.85 14.48 -3.75
CA VAL A 238 -17.28 14.69 -2.41
C VAL A 238 -18.01 15.86 -1.79
N THR A 239 -19.07 15.57 -1.03
CA THR A 239 -19.92 16.58 -0.37
C THR A 239 -19.60 16.64 1.12
N TYR A 240 -18.56 17.39 1.47
CA TYR A 240 -18.02 17.42 2.82
C TYR A 240 -18.86 18.25 3.81
N SER A 241 -19.44 19.36 3.34
CA SER A 241 -20.34 20.22 4.14
C SER A 241 -21.81 19.82 3.98
N ASN A 242 -22.65 20.25 4.93
CA ASN A 242 -24.10 20.04 4.85
C ASN A 242 -24.69 20.78 3.64
N ASP A 243 -24.26 22.02 3.41
CA ASP A 243 -24.75 22.83 2.29
C ASP A 243 -24.49 22.14 0.93
N LYS A 244 -23.34 21.49 0.78
CA LYS A 244 -23.03 20.77 -0.47
C LYS A 244 -23.77 19.46 -0.61
N LYS A 245 -24.19 18.80 0.48
CA LYS A 245 -25.11 17.67 0.42
C LYS A 245 -26.50 18.11 -0.08
N ILE A 246 -26.97 19.25 0.40
CA ILE A 246 -28.26 19.84 -0.02
C ILE A 246 -28.16 20.29 -1.49
N GLU A 247 -27.17 21.12 -1.82
CA GLU A 247 -27.04 21.74 -3.12
C GLU A 247 -26.79 20.75 -4.26
N TYR A 248 -25.88 19.79 -4.05
CA TYR A 248 -25.44 18.89 -5.13
C TYR A 248 -26.24 17.58 -5.18
N LEU A 249 -26.71 17.10 -4.04
CA LEU A 249 -27.34 15.78 -3.94
C LEU A 249 -28.81 15.86 -3.54
N ASN A 250 -29.39 17.04 -3.43
CA ASN A 250 -30.78 17.24 -3.04
C ASN A 250 -31.15 16.62 -1.67
N VAL A 251 -30.17 16.45 -0.75
CA VAL A 251 -30.45 15.98 0.61
C VAL A 251 -31.39 16.97 1.27
N ALA A 252 -32.52 16.50 1.83
CA ALA A 252 -33.50 17.38 2.45
C ALA A 252 -32.93 18.02 3.73
N PRO A 253 -33.00 19.37 3.88
CA PRO A 253 -32.57 20.03 5.12
C PRO A 253 -33.27 19.49 6.36
N GLU A 254 -34.53 19.14 6.24
CA GLU A 254 -35.37 18.55 7.32
C GLU A 254 -34.85 17.18 7.76
N THR A 255 -34.29 16.40 6.84
CA THR A 255 -33.64 15.11 7.17
C THR A 255 -32.40 15.31 8.00
N ILE A 256 -31.56 16.31 7.63
CA ILE A 256 -30.38 16.66 8.40
C ILE A 256 -30.76 17.20 9.79
N GLU A 257 -31.76 18.06 9.87
CA GLU A 257 -32.24 18.62 11.14
C GLU A 257 -32.79 17.53 12.08
N ARG A 258 -33.60 16.62 11.53
CA ARG A 258 -34.28 15.58 12.31
C ARG A 258 -33.37 14.48 12.79
N TYR A 259 -32.46 13.99 11.93
CA TYR A 259 -31.64 12.79 12.19
C TYR A 259 -30.16 13.12 12.39
N GLY A 260 -29.73 14.35 12.08
CA GLY A 260 -28.35 14.78 12.03
C GLY A 260 -27.63 14.28 10.78
N VAL A 261 -26.57 14.98 10.38
CA VAL A 261 -25.83 14.73 9.13
C VAL A 261 -25.20 13.32 9.08
N VAL A 262 -24.81 12.74 10.23
CA VAL A 262 -24.35 11.34 10.31
C VAL A 262 -25.57 10.49 10.71
N SER A 263 -26.27 10.00 9.72
CA SER A 263 -27.44 9.13 9.87
C SER A 263 -27.66 8.31 8.62
N GLU A 264 -28.33 7.19 8.76
CA GLU A 264 -28.70 6.32 7.64
C GLU A 264 -29.60 7.03 6.63
N ALA A 265 -30.54 7.85 7.12
CA ALA A 265 -31.42 8.62 6.25
C ALA A 265 -30.64 9.58 5.35
N VAL A 266 -29.72 10.37 5.91
CA VAL A 266 -28.87 11.28 5.12
C VAL A 266 -27.96 10.50 4.16
N ALA A 267 -27.37 9.39 4.59
CA ALA A 267 -26.51 8.58 3.71
C ALA A 267 -27.30 7.98 2.54
N LEU A 268 -28.56 7.59 2.75
CA LEU A 268 -29.42 7.07 1.70
C LEU A 268 -29.83 8.18 0.71
N GLU A 269 -30.25 9.35 1.19
CA GLU A 269 -30.55 10.49 0.32
C GLU A 269 -29.32 10.97 -0.47
N MET A 270 -28.11 10.90 0.13
CA MET A 270 -26.86 11.17 -0.60
C MET A 270 -26.66 10.18 -1.76
N ALA A 271 -26.91 8.87 -1.54
CA ALA A 271 -26.81 7.87 -2.59
C ALA A 271 -27.83 8.11 -3.72
N GLU A 272 -29.09 8.37 -3.35
CA GLU A 272 -30.18 8.64 -4.31
C GLU A 272 -29.90 9.89 -5.14
N GLY A 273 -29.49 10.97 -4.51
CA GLY A 273 -29.12 12.20 -5.21
C GLY A 273 -27.94 12.01 -6.16
N ALA A 274 -26.92 11.25 -5.75
CA ALA A 274 -25.77 10.95 -6.62
C ALA A 274 -26.20 10.08 -7.83
N ALA A 275 -27.04 9.07 -7.60
CA ALA A 275 -27.57 8.24 -8.67
C ALA A 275 -28.35 9.04 -9.69
N GLU A 276 -29.25 9.93 -9.24
CA GLU A 276 -30.03 10.81 -10.10
C GLU A 276 -29.15 11.73 -10.94
N LYS A 277 -28.13 12.37 -10.32
CA LYS A 277 -27.24 13.32 -11.00
C LYS A 277 -26.35 12.67 -12.05
N ASN A 278 -25.89 11.44 -11.82
CA ASN A 278 -24.99 10.71 -12.73
C ASN A 278 -25.74 9.68 -13.60
N GLY A 279 -27.06 9.50 -13.45
CA GLY A 279 -27.81 8.47 -14.17
C GLY A 279 -27.34 7.03 -13.83
N ALA A 280 -26.76 6.83 -12.65
CA ALA A 280 -26.18 5.56 -12.26
C ALA A 280 -27.23 4.62 -11.67
N GLN A 281 -27.13 3.31 -12.00
CA GLN A 281 -28.01 2.28 -11.46
C GLN A 281 -27.61 1.85 -10.05
N VAL A 282 -26.34 2.08 -9.69
CA VAL A 282 -25.79 1.77 -8.36
C VAL A 282 -25.20 3.03 -7.75
N ALA A 283 -25.52 3.29 -6.50
CA ALA A 283 -24.96 4.42 -5.77
C ALA A 283 -24.70 4.10 -4.31
N VAL A 284 -23.67 4.73 -3.74
CA VAL A 284 -23.34 4.60 -2.31
C VAL A 284 -23.14 5.98 -1.71
N GLY A 285 -23.90 6.27 -0.64
CA GLY A 285 -23.73 7.46 0.19
C GLY A 285 -22.99 7.10 1.48
N ILE A 286 -22.02 7.92 1.89
CA ILE A 286 -21.16 7.69 3.05
C ILE A 286 -21.09 8.95 3.91
N SER A 287 -21.61 8.89 5.14
CA SER A 287 -21.54 9.98 6.11
C SER A 287 -21.09 9.47 7.46
N GLY A 288 -20.04 10.07 8.07
CA GLY A 288 -19.48 9.51 9.30
C GLY A 288 -18.53 10.45 10.06
N ILE A 289 -18.13 9.99 11.24
CA ILE A 289 -17.23 10.67 12.17
C ILE A 289 -15.90 9.92 12.21
N ALA A 290 -14.97 10.29 11.32
CA ALA A 290 -13.66 9.65 11.26
C ALA A 290 -12.72 10.04 12.42
N GLY A 291 -13.03 11.11 13.15
CA GLY A 291 -12.25 11.60 14.28
C GLY A 291 -11.06 12.52 13.87
N PRO A 292 -10.24 13.01 14.85
CA PRO A 292 -10.43 12.77 16.29
C PRO A 292 -11.60 13.54 16.92
N GLY A 293 -12.08 14.61 16.29
CA GLY A 293 -13.23 15.41 16.73
C GLY A 293 -14.55 15.00 16.08
N GLY A 294 -15.62 15.74 16.39
CA GLY A 294 -16.95 15.59 15.79
C GLY A 294 -17.87 14.59 16.51
N ALA A 295 -17.40 13.91 17.55
CA ALA A 295 -18.27 13.03 18.35
C ALA A 295 -19.30 13.80 19.16
N THR A 296 -20.47 13.18 19.32
CA THR A 296 -21.52 13.59 20.28
C THR A 296 -21.79 12.44 21.23
N LYS A 297 -22.68 12.67 22.24
CA LYS A 297 -23.05 11.61 23.20
C LYS A 297 -23.58 10.35 22.52
N ASP A 298 -24.35 10.52 21.45
CA ASP A 298 -25.05 9.43 20.75
C ASP A 298 -24.35 9.00 19.44
N LYS A 299 -23.35 9.76 18.98
CA LYS A 299 -22.59 9.51 17.74
C LYS A 299 -21.10 9.57 18.03
N PRO A 300 -20.48 8.44 18.42
CA PRO A 300 -19.06 8.40 18.78
C PRO A 300 -18.12 8.48 17.55
N VAL A 301 -16.84 8.75 17.80
CA VAL A 301 -15.79 8.60 16.77
C VAL A 301 -15.78 7.16 16.25
N GLY A 302 -15.67 7.00 14.95
CA GLY A 302 -15.73 5.71 14.24
C GLY A 302 -17.14 5.29 13.83
N MET A 303 -18.19 6.06 14.16
CA MET A 303 -19.52 5.84 13.62
C MET A 303 -19.59 6.31 12.18
N VAL A 304 -19.99 5.43 11.27
CA VAL A 304 -20.20 5.74 9.85
C VAL A 304 -21.53 5.13 9.39
N CYS A 305 -22.34 5.94 8.73
CA CYS A 305 -23.60 5.56 8.11
C CYS A 305 -23.43 5.45 6.61
N PHE A 306 -24.05 4.42 6.05
CA PHE A 306 -24.00 4.09 4.64
C PHE A 306 -25.41 3.98 4.07
N GLY A 307 -25.61 4.53 2.87
CA GLY A 307 -26.80 4.32 2.05
C GLY A 307 -26.39 3.62 0.76
N PHE A 308 -27.09 2.57 0.39
CA PHE A 308 -26.87 1.80 -0.82
C PHE A 308 -28.10 1.79 -1.70
N MET A 309 -27.93 2.06 -2.96
CA MET A 309 -28.90 1.93 -4.00
C MET A 309 -28.39 1.00 -5.10
N GLY A 310 -29.20 0.04 -5.53
CA GLY A 310 -28.88 -0.88 -6.64
C GLY A 310 -30.16 -1.30 -7.34
N GLY A 311 -30.41 -0.74 -8.54
CA GLY A 311 -31.72 -0.86 -9.18
C GLY A 311 -32.85 -0.34 -8.30
N GLU A 312 -33.81 -1.17 -7.97
CA GLU A 312 -34.93 -0.82 -7.06
C GLU A 312 -34.59 -1.01 -5.57
N THR A 313 -33.47 -1.65 -5.26
CA THR A 313 -33.08 -1.95 -3.87
C THR A 313 -32.54 -0.71 -3.18
N ARG A 314 -33.00 -0.48 -1.95
CA ARG A 314 -32.54 0.56 -1.04
C ARG A 314 -32.18 -0.09 0.29
N ARG A 315 -30.96 0.14 0.77
CA ARG A 315 -30.50 -0.37 2.07
C ARG A 315 -29.62 0.67 2.77
N SER A 316 -29.67 0.70 4.07
CA SER A 316 -28.78 1.53 4.88
C SER A 316 -28.17 0.73 6.02
N TYR A 317 -27.02 1.17 6.50
CA TYR A 317 -26.28 0.51 7.56
C TYR A 317 -25.54 1.56 8.41
N THR A 318 -25.43 1.28 9.69
CA THR A 318 -24.57 2.01 10.61
C THR A 318 -23.47 1.09 11.13
N MET A 319 -22.22 1.49 10.94
CA MET A 319 -21.06 0.77 11.45
C MET A 319 -20.35 1.56 12.55
N GLN A 320 -19.83 0.83 13.54
CA GLN A 320 -19.06 1.38 14.66
C GLN A 320 -17.63 0.83 14.59
N PHE A 321 -16.72 1.55 13.89
CA PHE A 321 -15.33 1.12 13.75
C PHE A 321 -14.49 1.44 15.00
N GLY A 322 -15.00 2.28 15.90
CA GLY A 322 -14.30 2.72 17.10
C GLY A 322 -13.25 3.79 16.82
N ALA A 323 -12.57 4.23 17.88
CA ALA A 323 -11.52 5.28 17.81
C ALA A 323 -10.17 4.71 17.35
N VAL A 324 -10.15 4.03 16.20
CA VAL A 324 -8.95 3.38 15.64
C VAL A 324 -8.04 4.31 14.83
N GLY A 325 -8.31 5.62 14.87
CA GLY A 325 -7.63 6.65 14.09
C GLY A 325 -8.34 6.96 12.77
N ARG A 326 -8.27 8.25 12.35
CA ARG A 326 -8.98 8.78 11.19
C ARG A 326 -8.73 8.01 9.88
N GLY A 327 -7.47 7.68 9.60
CA GLY A 327 -7.11 6.91 8.40
C GLY A 327 -7.79 5.53 8.41
N ASN A 328 -7.67 4.80 9.50
CA ASN A 328 -8.23 3.46 9.62
C ASN A 328 -9.77 3.44 9.58
N VAL A 329 -10.45 4.46 10.12
CA VAL A 329 -11.92 4.57 9.98
C VAL A 329 -12.31 4.71 8.52
N ARG A 330 -11.60 5.55 7.76
CA ARG A 330 -11.86 5.77 6.33
C ARG A 330 -11.60 4.51 5.50
N GLU A 331 -10.47 3.82 5.71
CA GLU A 331 -10.16 2.56 5.03
C GLU A 331 -11.19 1.48 5.31
N LYS A 332 -11.51 1.23 6.59
CA LYS A 332 -12.55 0.27 6.98
C LYS A 332 -13.93 0.61 6.41
N SER A 333 -14.23 1.90 6.24
CA SER A 333 -15.46 2.34 5.59
C SER A 333 -15.51 1.91 4.13
N VAL A 334 -14.40 2.04 3.42
CA VAL A 334 -14.32 1.65 2.00
C VAL A 334 -14.32 0.14 1.84
N ASP A 335 -13.63 -0.62 2.72
CA ASP A 335 -13.71 -2.08 2.74
C ASP A 335 -15.17 -2.55 2.87
N PHE A 336 -15.89 -2.00 3.85
CA PHE A 336 -17.31 -2.29 4.06
C PHE A 336 -18.17 -1.97 2.83
N VAL A 337 -17.89 -0.87 2.15
CA VAL A 337 -18.63 -0.48 0.92
C VAL A 337 -18.49 -1.56 -0.15
N PHE A 338 -17.28 -2.00 -0.48
CA PHE A 338 -17.08 -2.97 -1.54
C PHE A 338 -17.61 -4.36 -1.18
N GLU A 339 -17.50 -4.79 0.08
CA GLU A 339 -18.13 -6.03 0.57
C GLU A 339 -19.64 -6.01 0.42
N LYS A 340 -20.29 -4.89 0.77
CA LYS A 340 -21.75 -4.74 0.66
C LYS A 340 -22.21 -4.59 -0.78
N LEU A 341 -21.46 -3.95 -1.65
CA LEU A 341 -21.74 -3.88 -3.08
C LEU A 341 -21.80 -5.27 -3.71
N LEU A 342 -20.88 -6.17 -3.38
CA LEU A 342 -20.95 -7.55 -3.86
C LEU A 342 -22.23 -8.25 -3.40
N SER A 343 -22.62 -8.07 -2.12
CA SER A 343 -23.87 -8.65 -1.61
C SER A 343 -25.13 -8.02 -2.22
N LEU A 344 -25.05 -6.78 -2.70
CA LEU A 344 -26.15 -6.09 -3.37
C LEU A 344 -26.29 -6.52 -4.83
N LEU A 345 -25.17 -6.82 -5.48
CA LEU A 345 -25.07 -7.19 -6.88
C LEU A 345 -25.20 -8.72 -7.10
N GLY A 346 -24.97 -9.54 -6.09
CA GLY A 346 -25.13 -11.00 -6.15
C GLY A 346 -26.55 -11.38 -5.91
#